data_183bf3bee0ba525b9a8d33edadd5cd49
#
_entry.id   183bf3bee0ba525b9a8d33edadd5cd49
#
_cell.length_a   1.000
_cell.length_b   1.000
_cell.length_c   1.000
_cell.angle_alpha   90.00
_cell.angle_beta   90.00
_cell.angle_gamma   90.00
#
_symmetry.space_group_name_H-M   'P 1'
#
loop_
_entity.id
_entity.type
_entity.pdbx_description
1 polymer ?
#
loop_
_entity_poly.entity_id
_entity_poly.type
_entity_poly.pdbx_seq_one_letter_code
_entity_poly.pdbx_strand_id
1 'polypeptide(L)'
;DDKGNPLKSIRIGDEVVVRVRLRAVDRDFVPNLAIVDLLPGGFEPVLQTQSAPREGESAAAPSNPLGTRGNWNMEYADIREDRVVFYGSANRNTAEFSYRIKATNAGQFTVPPAYAESMYERGVQARSTAGVLKVEKAAR
;
A
#
# COMPACT_ATOMS: atom_id res chain seq x y z
N ASP A 1 -5.67 -0.05 12.97
CA ASP A 1 -5.14 1.01 13.83
C ASP A 1 -3.63 0.83 14.02
N ASP A 2 -2.99 1.74 14.72
CA ASP A 2 -1.54 1.69 14.98
C ASP A 2 -1.10 0.45 15.78
N LYS A 3 -2.05 -0.23 16.40
CA LYS A 3 -1.82 -1.47 17.17
C LYS A 3 -2.03 -2.74 16.33
N GLY A 4 -2.34 -2.59 15.05
CA GLY A 4 -2.56 -3.71 14.15
C GLY A 4 -3.95 -4.32 14.18
N ASN A 5 -4.90 -3.70 14.86
CA ASN A 5 -6.29 -4.17 14.87
C ASN A 5 -7.05 -3.68 13.63
N PRO A 6 -7.95 -4.49 13.06
CA PRO A 6 -8.77 -4.05 11.94
C PRO A 6 -9.65 -2.86 12.34
N LEU A 7 -9.73 -1.85 11.50
CA LEU A 7 -10.61 -0.71 11.69
C LEU A 7 -11.99 -1.00 11.07
N LYS A 8 -13.05 -0.63 11.77
CA LYS A 8 -14.43 -0.73 11.29
C LYS A 8 -14.97 0.62 10.82
N SER A 9 -14.56 1.69 11.46
CA SER A 9 -14.96 3.06 11.08
C SER A 9 -13.87 4.06 11.42
N ILE A 10 -13.83 5.14 10.63
CA ILE A 10 -12.93 6.28 10.80
C ILE A 10 -13.68 7.56 10.42
N ARG A 11 -13.04 8.70 10.60
CA ARG A 11 -13.59 10.02 10.22
C ARG A 11 -12.88 10.59 9.00
N ILE A 12 -13.55 11.48 8.28
CA ILE A 12 -12.91 12.26 7.20
C ILE A 12 -11.70 13.00 7.77
N GLY A 13 -10.60 12.93 7.05
CA GLY A 13 -9.32 13.53 7.44
C GLY A 13 -8.40 12.61 8.21
N ASP A 14 -8.91 11.48 8.73
CA ASP A 14 -8.09 10.49 9.41
C ASP A 14 -7.19 9.75 8.43
N GLU A 15 -5.99 9.43 8.89
CA GLU A 15 -5.06 8.58 8.17
C GLU A 15 -5.15 7.14 8.67
N VAL A 16 -5.05 6.20 7.75
CA VAL A 16 -5.09 4.76 8.02
C VAL A 16 -3.78 4.14 7.56
N VAL A 17 -3.23 3.28 8.39
CA VAL A 17 -2.07 2.47 8.02
C VAL A 17 -2.55 1.19 7.33
N VAL A 18 -2.11 1.00 6.10
CA VAL A 18 -2.32 -0.24 5.34
C VAL A 18 -1.08 -1.10 5.49
N ARG A 19 -1.28 -2.34 5.97
CA ARG A 19 -0.20 -3.31 6.12
C ARG A 19 -0.38 -4.45 5.14
N VAL A 20 0.67 -4.75 4.42
CA VAL A 20 0.70 -5.85 3.44
C VAL A 20 1.78 -6.84 3.85
N ARG A 21 1.39 -8.13 3.94
CA ARG A 21 2.30 -9.24 4.20
C ARG A 21 2.34 -10.16 3.01
N LEU A 22 3.50 -10.63 2.69
CA LEU A 22 3.71 -11.52 1.55
C LEU A 22 4.85 -12.52 1.80
N ARG A 23 4.75 -13.67 1.14
CA ARG A 23 5.82 -14.68 1.07
C ARG A 23 5.62 -15.57 -0.14
N ALA A 24 6.69 -16.17 -0.62
CA ALA A 24 6.61 -17.26 -1.60
C ALA A 24 6.27 -18.57 -0.89
N VAL A 25 5.35 -19.35 -1.45
CA VAL A 25 4.89 -20.61 -0.85
C VAL A 25 5.50 -21.82 -1.56
N ASP A 26 5.37 -21.90 -2.89
CA ASP A 26 5.74 -23.09 -3.68
C ASP A 26 7.18 -23.06 -4.19
N ARG A 27 7.90 -21.98 -3.98
CA ARG A 27 9.27 -21.79 -4.46
C ARG A 27 10.07 -20.91 -3.53
N ASP A 28 11.39 -20.94 -3.64
CA ASP A 28 12.29 -20.20 -2.75
C ASP A 28 12.31 -18.72 -3.04
N PHE A 29 12.06 -18.31 -4.29
CA PHE A 29 12.16 -16.93 -4.72
C PHE A 29 11.23 -16.63 -5.91
N VAL A 30 10.53 -15.50 -5.82
CA VAL A 30 9.70 -14.97 -6.91
C VAL A 30 10.23 -13.58 -7.27
N PRO A 31 10.93 -13.44 -8.40
CA PRO A 31 11.38 -12.14 -8.88
C PRO A 31 10.25 -11.41 -9.62
N ASN A 32 10.44 -10.12 -9.84
CA ASN A 32 9.56 -9.30 -10.67
C ASN A 32 8.08 -9.41 -10.29
N LEU A 33 7.83 -9.31 -8.99
CA LEU A 33 6.49 -9.34 -8.41
C LEU A 33 5.86 -7.96 -8.47
N ALA A 34 4.62 -7.88 -8.96
CA ALA A 34 3.79 -6.68 -8.88
C ALA A 34 2.67 -6.90 -7.88
N ILE A 35 2.56 -6.01 -6.90
CA ILE A 35 1.48 -6.00 -5.91
C ILE A 35 0.59 -4.81 -6.21
N VAL A 36 -0.65 -5.08 -6.58
CA VAL A 36 -1.67 -4.07 -6.85
C VAL A 36 -2.59 -3.95 -5.65
N ASP A 37 -2.62 -2.80 -5.04
CA ASP A 37 -3.53 -2.47 -3.94
C ASP A 37 -4.50 -1.39 -4.42
N LEU A 38 -5.74 -1.80 -4.67
CA LEU A 38 -6.81 -0.89 -5.04
C LEU A 38 -7.28 -0.15 -3.80
N LEU A 39 -7.27 1.18 -3.86
CA LEU A 39 -7.74 2.01 -2.77
C LEU A 39 -9.27 1.94 -2.66
N PRO A 40 -9.83 1.89 -1.44
CA PRO A 40 -11.27 2.08 -1.27
C PRO A 40 -11.69 3.44 -1.83
N GLY A 41 -12.89 3.53 -2.38
CA GLY A 41 -13.45 4.81 -2.81
C GLY A 41 -13.43 5.82 -1.65
N GLY A 42 -13.09 7.05 -1.92
CA GLY A 42 -13.00 8.09 -0.90
C GLY A 42 -11.72 8.10 -0.07
N PHE A 43 -10.68 7.45 -0.56
CA PHE A 43 -9.35 7.48 0.03
C PHE A 43 -8.30 7.97 -0.96
N GLU A 44 -7.27 8.60 -0.44
CA GLU A 44 -6.10 9.04 -1.19
C GLU A 44 -4.83 8.53 -0.53
N PRO A 45 -3.78 8.18 -1.30
CA PRO A 45 -2.50 7.84 -0.71
C PRO A 45 -1.85 9.06 -0.08
N VAL A 46 -1.23 8.88 1.08
CA VAL A 46 -0.45 9.94 1.74
C VAL A 46 0.97 9.91 1.21
N LEU A 47 1.33 10.95 0.47
CA LEU A 47 2.68 11.10 -0.06
C LEU A 47 3.58 11.76 0.97
N GLN A 48 4.83 11.30 1.05
CA GLN A 48 5.83 12.05 1.80
C GLN A 48 6.19 13.33 1.06
N THR A 49 5.95 14.47 1.70
CA THR A 49 6.50 15.73 1.22
C THR A 49 8.01 15.68 1.34
N GLN A 50 8.68 15.79 0.21
CA GLN A 50 10.13 15.98 0.23
C GLN A 50 10.46 17.31 0.88
N SER A 51 11.34 17.28 1.84
CA SER A 51 12.08 18.48 2.22
C SER A 51 12.76 18.99 0.96
N ALA A 52 12.65 20.28 0.67
CA ALA A 52 13.31 20.88 -0.48
C ALA A 52 14.79 20.45 -0.51
N PRO A 53 15.32 20.06 -1.69
CA PRO A 53 16.70 19.65 -1.80
C PRO A 53 17.59 20.77 -1.25
N ARG A 54 18.58 20.40 -0.44
CA ARG A 54 19.61 21.35 -0.03
C ARG A 54 20.42 21.76 -1.25
N GLU A 55 20.90 22.99 -1.27
CA GLU A 55 21.76 23.48 -2.37
C GLU A 55 22.90 22.48 -2.64
N GLY A 56 22.91 21.91 -3.86
CA GLY A 56 23.92 20.95 -4.30
C GLY A 56 23.46 19.50 -4.40
N GLU A 57 22.23 19.15 -3.97
CA GLU A 57 21.67 17.82 -4.16
C GLU A 57 20.82 17.77 -5.44
N SER A 58 21.13 16.82 -6.30
CA SER A 58 20.29 16.52 -7.47
C SER A 58 18.92 16.05 -7.01
N ALA A 59 17.86 16.68 -7.51
CA ALA A 59 16.49 16.28 -7.26
C ALA A 59 16.18 14.94 -7.97
N ALA A 60 16.69 13.83 -7.42
CA ALA A 60 16.25 12.51 -7.83
C ALA A 60 14.80 12.30 -7.35
N ALA A 61 13.94 11.77 -8.23
CA ALA A 61 12.60 11.36 -7.83
C ALA A 61 12.70 10.40 -6.62
N PRO A 62 11.82 10.55 -5.61
CA PRO A 62 11.92 9.71 -4.42
C PRO A 62 11.73 8.25 -4.79
N SER A 63 12.64 7.41 -4.37
CA SER A 63 12.51 5.95 -4.51
C SER A 63 11.33 5.41 -3.70
N ASN A 64 10.85 6.15 -2.72
CA ASN A 64 9.79 5.75 -1.80
C ASN A 64 8.81 6.91 -1.52
N PRO A 65 7.98 7.31 -2.51
CA PRO A 65 7.10 8.47 -2.37
C PRO A 65 5.99 8.28 -1.33
N LEU A 66 5.63 7.04 -1.00
CA LEU A 66 4.64 6.70 0.03
C LEU A 66 5.23 6.60 1.43
N GLY A 67 6.56 6.68 1.57
CA GLY A 67 7.21 6.47 2.85
C GLY A 67 6.93 5.08 3.44
N THR A 68 6.87 4.05 2.59
CA THR A 68 6.63 2.69 3.04
C THR A 68 7.66 2.27 4.08
N ARG A 69 7.18 1.58 5.11
CA ARG A 69 8.01 1.06 6.19
C ARG A 69 7.84 -0.45 6.28
N GLY A 70 8.87 -1.13 6.72
CA GLY A 70 8.86 -2.58 6.89
C GLY A 70 10.14 -3.22 6.38
N ASN A 71 10.14 -4.55 6.32
CA ASN A 71 11.30 -5.35 5.92
C ASN A 71 11.23 -5.86 4.47
N TRP A 72 10.19 -5.49 3.72
CA TRP A 72 10.10 -5.87 2.31
C TRP A 72 11.01 -5.00 1.45
N ASN A 73 11.79 -5.64 0.60
CA ASN A 73 12.68 -4.96 -0.32
C ASN A 73 11.93 -4.50 -1.57
N MET A 74 11.29 -3.34 -1.47
CA MET A 74 10.57 -2.72 -2.56
C MET A 74 11.55 -2.02 -3.50
N GLU A 75 11.44 -2.29 -4.80
CA GLU A 75 12.27 -1.66 -5.83
C GLU A 75 11.66 -0.35 -6.34
N TYR A 76 10.34 -0.35 -6.51
CA TYR A 76 9.62 0.80 -7.08
C TYR A 76 8.14 0.79 -6.66
N ALA A 77 7.53 1.96 -6.57
CA ALA A 77 6.09 2.13 -6.39
C ALA A 77 5.51 3.06 -7.45
N ASP A 78 4.41 2.65 -8.09
CA ASP A 78 3.63 3.46 -9.02
C ASP A 78 2.33 3.88 -8.34
N ILE A 79 2.10 5.18 -8.22
CA ILE A 79 0.96 5.74 -7.50
C ILE A 79 -0.02 6.31 -8.51
N ARG A 80 -1.27 5.82 -8.44
CA ARG A 80 -2.39 6.28 -9.23
C ARG A 80 -3.48 6.83 -8.31
N GLU A 81 -4.51 7.43 -8.88
CA GLU A 81 -5.63 7.98 -8.11
C GLU A 81 -6.41 6.90 -7.36
N ASP A 82 -6.56 5.73 -7.96
CA ASP A 82 -7.40 4.62 -7.46
C ASP A 82 -6.61 3.42 -6.94
N ARG A 83 -5.29 3.41 -7.14
CA ARG A 83 -4.45 2.27 -6.79
C ARG A 83 -3.00 2.64 -6.55
N VAL A 84 -2.33 1.76 -5.85
CA VAL A 84 -0.87 1.79 -5.72
C VAL A 84 -0.33 0.45 -6.19
N VAL A 85 0.70 0.46 -7.01
CA VAL A 85 1.37 -0.75 -7.48
C VAL A 85 2.79 -0.77 -6.94
N PHE A 86 3.15 -1.84 -6.26
CA PHE A 86 4.48 -2.04 -5.70
C PHE A 86 5.22 -3.12 -6.47
N TYR A 87 6.47 -2.87 -6.79
CA TYR A 87 7.33 -3.81 -7.51
C TYR A 87 8.48 -4.26 -6.63
N GLY A 88 8.75 -5.53 -6.64
CA GLY A 88 9.83 -6.13 -5.87
C GLY A 88 9.89 -7.63 -6.04
N SER A 89 10.43 -8.32 -5.07
CA SER A 89 10.56 -9.78 -5.07
C SER A 89 10.07 -10.38 -3.77
N ALA A 90 9.76 -11.67 -3.78
CA ALA A 90 9.35 -12.40 -2.57
C ALA A 90 10.22 -13.65 -2.40
N ASN A 91 10.43 -14.06 -1.16
CA ASN A 91 11.06 -15.32 -0.79
C ASN A 91 10.19 -16.06 0.23
N ARG A 92 10.69 -17.18 0.78
CA ARG A 92 9.93 -17.98 1.74
C ARG A 92 9.73 -17.30 3.10
N ASN A 93 10.55 -16.31 3.42
CA ASN A 93 10.40 -15.54 4.65
C ASN A 93 9.25 -14.55 4.50
N THR A 94 8.42 -14.43 5.53
CA THR A 94 7.35 -13.44 5.53
C THR A 94 7.95 -12.04 5.54
N ALA A 95 7.60 -11.26 4.52
CA ALA A 95 7.92 -9.84 4.44
C ALA A 95 6.66 -9.02 4.70
N GLU A 96 6.83 -7.86 5.29
CA GLU A 96 5.75 -6.93 5.60
C GLU A 96 6.18 -5.52 5.22
N PHE A 97 5.23 -4.77 4.67
CA PHE A 97 5.38 -3.33 4.51
C PHE A 97 4.08 -2.61 4.82
N SER A 98 4.18 -1.35 5.14
CA SER A 98 3.03 -0.50 5.42
C SER A 98 3.14 0.85 4.72
N TYR A 99 2.00 1.44 4.41
CA TYR A 99 1.89 2.79 3.89
C TYR A 99 0.60 3.42 4.44
N ARG A 100 0.41 4.73 4.20
CA ARG A 100 -0.74 5.45 4.72
C ARG A 100 -1.66 5.93 3.61
N ILE A 101 -2.95 5.89 3.90
CA ILE A 101 -4.01 6.49 3.10
C ILE A 101 -4.84 7.41 3.98
N LYS A 102 -5.48 8.40 3.36
CA LYS A 102 -6.30 9.39 4.06
C LYS A 102 -7.73 9.34 3.56
N ALA A 103 -8.67 9.39 4.48
CA ALA A 103 -10.09 9.46 4.14
C ALA A 103 -10.47 10.86 3.67
N THR A 104 -11.05 10.96 2.49
CA THR A 104 -11.45 12.23 1.85
C THR A 104 -12.95 12.37 1.69
N ASN A 105 -13.70 11.27 1.69
CA ASN A 105 -15.16 11.28 1.54
C ASN A 105 -15.83 10.39 2.58
N ALA A 106 -17.01 10.82 3.05
CA ALA A 106 -17.84 10.00 3.94
C ALA A 106 -18.62 8.96 3.15
N GLY A 107 -18.87 7.82 3.74
CA GLY A 107 -19.64 6.73 3.17
C GLY A 107 -19.19 5.37 3.66
N GLN A 108 -19.79 4.34 3.11
CA GLN A 108 -19.37 2.96 3.33
C GLN A 108 -18.68 2.45 2.06
N PHE A 109 -17.43 2.06 2.20
CA PHE A 109 -16.60 1.67 1.07
C PHE A 109 -16.16 0.22 1.18
N THR A 110 -16.20 -0.49 0.05
CA THR A 110 -15.56 -1.79 -0.06
C THR A 110 -14.06 -1.59 -0.10
N VAL A 111 -13.34 -2.33 0.74
CA VAL A 111 -11.89 -2.43 0.68
C VAL A 111 -11.55 -3.58 -0.27
N PRO A 112 -11.09 -3.29 -1.50
CA PRO A 112 -10.78 -4.34 -2.46
C PRO A 112 -9.65 -5.23 -1.96
N PRO A 113 -9.59 -6.50 -2.39
CA PRO A 113 -8.45 -7.34 -2.08
C PRO A 113 -7.20 -6.82 -2.78
N ALA A 114 -6.05 -6.88 -2.10
CA ALA A 114 -4.77 -6.71 -2.73
C ALA A 114 -4.48 -7.91 -3.64
N TYR A 115 -3.87 -7.65 -4.77
CA TYR A 115 -3.56 -8.66 -5.78
C TYR A 115 -2.07 -8.64 -6.08
N ALA A 116 -1.45 -9.80 -6.11
CA ALA A 116 -0.04 -9.95 -6.45
C ALA A 116 0.14 -10.94 -7.59
N GLU A 117 0.99 -10.61 -8.54
CA GLU A 117 1.36 -11.51 -9.64
C GLU A 117 2.82 -11.32 -10.04
N SER A 118 3.42 -12.40 -10.54
CA SER A 118 4.69 -12.30 -11.23
C SER A 118 4.48 -11.71 -12.63
N MET A 119 5.27 -10.71 -13.01
CA MET A 119 5.16 -10.06 -14.31
C MET A 119 5.50 -10.99 -15.47
N TYR A 120 6.26 -12.06 -15.23
CA TYR A 120 6.73 -12.96 -16.27
C TYR A 120 6.15 -14.38 -16.20
N GLU A 121 5.49 -14.74 -15.09
CA GLU A 121 4.88 -16.06 -14.88
C GLU A 121 3.41 -15.91 -14.48
N ARG A 122 2.50 -16.12 -15.40
CA ARG A 122 1.05 -15.96 -15.16
C ARG A 122 0.46 -16.86 -14.08
N GLY A 123 1.07 -18.02 -13.84
CA GLY A 123 0.61 -18.97 -12.82
C GLY A 123 0.93 -18.54 -11.37
N VAL A 124 1.79 -17.54 -11.18
CA VAL A 124 2.18 -17.05 -9.86
C VAL A 124 1.35 -15.84 -9.49
N GLN A 125 0.31 -16.06 -8.69
CA GLN A 125 -0.64 -15.01 -8.26
C GLN A 125 -1.12 -15.28 -6.83
N ALA A 126 -1.54 -14.21 -6.18
CA ALA A 126 -2.17 -14.26 -4.86
C ALA A 126 -3.17 -13.12 -4.69
N ARG A 127 -4.14 -13.30 -3.81
CA ARG A 127 -5.09 -12.26 -3.41
C ARG A 127 -5.30 -12.27 -1.90
N SER A 128 -5.52 -11.10 -1.34
CA SER A 128 -5.99 -10.96 0.03
C SER A 128 -7.53 -11.06 0.10
N THR A 129 -8.08 -10.98 1.29
CA THR A 129 -9.53 -10.89 1.49
C THR A 129 -10.01 -9.45 1.31
N ALA A 130 -11.22 -9.28 0.78
CA ALA A 130 -11.90 -8.00 0.74
C ALA A 130 -12.50 -7.66 2.11
N GLY A 131 -12.74 -6.37 2.33
CA GLY A 131 -13.37 -5.87 3.55
C GLY A 131 -14.29 -4.70 3.28
N VAL A 132 -14.84 -4.14 4.36
CA VAL A 132 -15.70 -2.94 4.32
C VAL A 132 -15.21 -1.96 5.37
N LEU A 133 -15.14 -0.70 5.01
CA LEU A 133 -14.74 0.39 5.90
C LEU A 133 -15.75 1.53 5.81
N LYS A 134 -16.24 1.98 6.97
CA LYS A 134 -17.14 3.11 7.08
C LYS A 134 -16.36 4.39 7.39
N VAL A 135 -16.60 5.44 6.62
CA VAL A 135 -16.05 6.77 6.87
C VAL A 135 -17.17 7.69 7.33
N GLU A 136 -17.05 8.21 8.53
CA GLU A 136 -18.02 9.12 9.12
C GLU A 136 -17.62 10.58 8.87
N LYS A 137 -18.62 11.45 8.82
CA LYS A 137 -18.38 12.89 8.76
C LYS A 137 -17.64 13.33 10.03
N ALA A 138 -16.76 14.31 9.88
CA ALA A 138 -16.11 14.90 11.03
C ALA A 138 -17.15 15.47 11.99
N ALA A 139 -16.98 15.28 13.28
CA ALA A 139 -17.81 15.92 14.29
C ALA A 139 -17.63 17.44 14.20
N ARG A 140 -18.74 18.19 14.16
CA ARG A 140 -18.73 19.65 14.18
C ARG A 140 -18.45 20.15 15.58
#